data_ec9ff5b388a91ae64b24460103e1480d
#
_entry.id   ec9ff5b388a91ae64b24460103e1480d
#
_cell.length_a   1.000
_cell.length_b   1.000
_cell.length_c   1.000
_cell.angle_alpha   90.00
_cell.angle_beta   90.00
_cell.angle_gamma   90.00
#
_symmetry.space_group_name_H-M   'P 1'
#
loop_
_entity.id
_entity.type
_entity.pdbx_description
1 polymer ?
#
loop_
_entity_poly.entity_id
_entity_poly.type
_entity_poly.pdbx_seq_one_letter_code
_entity_poly.pdbx_strand_id
1 'polypeptide(L)'
;GHAFLPMFERKGAVFLESLDVISQWLESEKMSRPFLTISDFNPLRDMSVATYLQEELVKTTYPYILSSTSVSQNNTILPYKLFTNALRAFASTGVIFLETPVVNNVDLNDQRALKQLMEQQISLLVDRHVYPVGISAPGYWNQDLQYQEDGLAISDTVILRENPPIERVFYRNQTGESITYKNALFDLPYDYLSGIEWTDKDNPNDYRFPMPTTISFSFPNSKKEVDHLIQEVKEAPIVFSVSEADQHFTVQTQTQKIEFRNNRFFLNNQIVNGLADTGASTVEKQRFTGLFSFFFSITNNILIGVVTLTLIILIILFMIGRKNYRSKYINKEEDK
;
A
#
# COMPACT_ATOMS: atom_id res chain seq x y z
N GLY A 1 27.32 -24.38 -4.71
CA GLY A 1 27.36 -24.03 -6.14
C GLY A 1 27.55 -22.53 -6.33
N HIS A 2 27.92 -22.13 -7.53
CA HIS A 2 28.02 -20.72 -7.92
C HIS A 2 27.16 -20.55 -9.18
N ALA A 3 26.30 -19.51 -9.16
CA ALA A 3 25.55 -19.09 -10.34
C ALA A 3 26.09 -17.73 -10.81
N PHE A 4 26.14 -17.53 -12.12
CA PHE A 4 26.57 -16.30 -12.74
C PHE A 4 25.43 -15.74 -13.58
N LEU A 5 24.97 -14.55 -13.26
CA LEU A 5 24.00 -13.80 -14.04
C LEU A 5 24.75 -12.73 -14.84
N PRO A 6 24.91 -12.91 -16.17
CA PRO A 6 25.67 -11.96 -16.99
C PRO A 6 24.98 -10.60 -17.12
N MET A 7 23.69 -10.56 -16.94
CA MET A 7 22.88 -9.37 -17.00
C MET A 7 21.74 -9.49 -15.96
N PHE A 8 21.43 -8.40 -15.31
CA PHE A 8 20.32 -8.31 -14.39
C PHE A 8 19.59 -6.98 -14.59
N GLU A 9 18.33 -7.04 -14.91
CA GLU A 9 17.43 -5.89 -14.98
C GLU A 9 16.34 -6.06 -13.91
N ARG A 10 15.81 -4.95 -13.42
CA ARG A 10 14.76 -4.98 -12.40
C ARG A 10 13.36 -5.11 -12.99
N LYS A 11 13.22 -5.06 -14.31
CA LYS A 11 11.94 -5.05 -15.03
C LYS A 11 12.04 -5.89 -16.29
N GLY A 12 10.88 -6.31 -16.78
CA GLY A 12 10.75 -6.93 -18.08
C GLY A 12 11.19 -8.39 -18.14
N ALA A 13 11.37 -8.91 -19.34
CA ALA A 13 11.70 -10.32 -19.59
C ALA A 13 13.00 -10.76 -18.93
N VAL A 14 14.05 -9.94 -18.95
CA VAL A 14 15.34 -10.26 -18.34
C VAL A 14 15.21 -10.48 -16.83
N PHE A 15 14.33 -9.76 -16.17
CA PHE A 15 14.05 -9.97 -14.76
C PHE A 15 13.42 -11.36 -14.52
N LEU A 16 12.42 -11.74 -15.30
CA LEU A 16 11.76 -13.05 -15.16
C LEU A 16 12.72 -14.20 -15.46
N GLU A 17 13.50 -14.09 -16.53
CA GLU A 17 14.57 -15.05 -16.86
C GLU A 17 15.58 -15.20 -15.71
N SER A 18 15.93 -14.08 -15.06
CA SER A 18 16.83 -14.10 -13.91
C SER A 18 16.21 -14.84 -12.72
N LEU A 19 14.92 -14.67 -12.48
CA LEU A 19 14.19 -15.41 -11.44
C LEU A 19 14.18 -16.92 -11.74
N ASP A 20 13.97 -17.31 -13.00
CA ASP A 20 13.99 -18.71 -13.42
C ASP A 20 15.37 -19.34 -13.22
N VAL A 21 16.45 -18.65 -13.61
CA VAL A 21 17.82 -19.10 -13.38
C VAL A 21 18.12 -19.27 -11.88
N ILE A 22 17.74 -18.30 -11.05
CA ILE A 22 17.90 -18.37 -9.60
C ILE A 22 17.12 -19.55 -9.02
N SER A 23 15.88 -19.75 -9.47
CA SER A 23 15.04 -20.86 -9.04
C SER A 23 15.64 -22.21 -9.38
N GLN A 24 16.09 -22.39 -10.60
CA GLN A 24 16.78 -23.61 -11.03
C GLN A 24 18.04 -23.88 -10.21
N TRP A 25 18.82 -22.83 -9.94
CA TRP A 25 20.01 -22.95 -9.10
C TRP A 25 19.71 -23.32 -7.65
N LEU A 26 18.57 -22.85 -7.11
CA LEU A 26 18.08 -23.19 -5.77
C LEU A 26 17.33 -24.53 -5.74
N GLU A 27 17.20 -25.22 -6.87
CA GLU A 27 16.43 -26.46 -7.01
C GLU A 27 14.96 -26.29 -6.53
N SER A 28 14.38 -25.10 -6.78
CA SER A 28 13.02 -24.80 -6.42
C SER A 28 12.07 -25.40 -7.46
N GLU A 29 11.36 -26.46 -7.08
CA GLU A 29 10.34 -27.09 -7.95
C GLU A 29 8.96 -26.43 -7.87
N LYS A 30 8.78 -25.49 -6.93
CA LYS A 30 7.46 -24.92 -6.68
C LYS A 30 7.20 -23.73 -7.59
N MET A 31 6.40 -23.97 -8.61
CA MET A 31 5.84 -22.93 -9.46
C MET A 31 4.46 -22.52 -8.94
N SER A 32 4.25 -21.24 -8.67
CA SER A 32 2.99 -20.72 -8.12
C SER A 32 2.38 -19.63 -8.98
N ARG A 33 1.06 -19.56 -8.99
CA ARG A 33 0.34 -18.39 -9.53
C ARG A 33 0.44 -17.24 -8.54
N PRO A 34 0.60 -16.01 -9.02
CA PRO A 34 0.71 -14.86 -8.14
C PRO A 34 -0.65 -14.48 -7.54
N PHE A 35 -0.60 -13.82 -6.39
CA PHE A 35 -1.78 -13.18 -5.80
C PHE A 35 -1.95 -11.77 -6.34
N LEU A 36 -3.20 -11.36 -6.53
CA LEU A 36 -3.54 -9.98 -6.80
C LEU A 36 -3.44 -9.16 -5.50
N THR A 37 -2.67 -8.10 -5.50
CA THR A 37 -2.54 -7.20 -4.35
C THR A 37 -2.86 -5.77 -4.76
N ILE A 38 -3.65 -5.08 -3.95
CA ILE A 38 -3.85 -3.62 -4.05
C ILE A 38 -3.14 -2.99 -2.86
N SER A 39 -2.19 -2.10 -3.12
CA SER A 39 -1.36 -1.44 -2.10
C SER A 39 -1.74 0.02 -1.86
N ASP A 40 -1.19 0.62 -0.81
CA ASP A 40 -1.30 2.05 -0.50
C ASP A 40 -2.72 2.54 -0.16
N PHE A 41 -3.60 1.67 0.31
CA PHE A 41 -4.90 2.10 0.81
C PHE A 41 -4.77 2.74 2.18
N ASN A 42 -5.21 3.98 2.31
CA ASN A 42 -5.08 4.77 3.54
C ASN A 42 -6.31 5.69 3.77
N PRO A 43 -6.48 6.26 4.99
CA PRO A 43 -7.64 7.08 5.33
C PRO A 43 -7.80 8.39 4.53
N LEU A 44 -6.80 8.82 3.79
CA LEU A 44 -6.83 10.04 2.98
C LEU A 44 -7.35 9.78 1.56
N ARG A 45 -7.55 8.52 1.19
CA ARG A 45 -8.11 8.14 -0.12
C ARG A 45 -9.59 8.52 -0.21
N ASP A 46 -10.05 8.76 -1.43
CA ASP A 46 -11.49 8.99 -1.67
C ASP A 46 -12.27 7.70 -1.49
N MET A 47 -13.14 7.69 -0.48
CA MET A 47 -13.95 6.51 -0.15
C MET A 47 -15.00 6.18 -1.23
N SER A 48 -15.35 7.13 -2.12
CA SER A 48 -16.20 6.83 -3.27
C SER A 48 -15.47 6.02 -4.34
N VAL A 49 -14.16 6.26 -4.49
CA VAL A 49 -13.28 5.45 -5.35
C VAL A 49 -13.08 4.07 -4.72
N ALA A 50 -12.90 4.01 -3.40
CA ALA A 50 -12.76 2.74 -2.68
C ALA A 50 -14.00 1.85 -2.85
N THR A 51 -15.20 2.41 -2.70
CA THR A 51 -16.45 1.68 -2.92
C THR A 51 -16.56 1.17 -4.36
N TYR A 52 -16.25 2.02 -5.32
CA TYR A 52 -16.30 1.65 -6.74
C TYR A 52 -15.27 0.55 -7.08
N LEU A 53 -14.05 0.65 -6.56
CA LEU A 53 -13.02 -0.38 -6.73
C LEU A 53 -13.49 -1.73 -6.14
N GLN A 54 -14.05 -1.72 -4.94
CA GLN A 54 -14.55 -2.93 -4.29
C GLN A 54 -15.67 -3.58 -5.11
N GLU A 55 -16.64 -2.80 -5.62
CA GLU A 55 -17.70 -3.29 -6.49
C GLU A 55 -17.15 -3.92 -7.79
N GLU A 56 -16.10 -3.33 -8.39
CA GLU A 56 -15.49 -3.87 -9.61
C GLU A 56 -14.64 -5.12 -9.33
N LEU A 57 -13.88 -5.15 -8.22
CA LEU A 57 -13.10 -6.32 -7.83
C LEU A 57 -13.98 -7.57 -7.60
N VAL A 58 -15.16 -7.40 -6.99
CA VAL A 58 -16.14 -8.50 -6.82
C VAL A 58 -16.50 -9.12 -8.16
N LYS A 59 -16.57 -8.35 -9.24
CA LYS A 59 -16.91 -8.85 -10.58
C LYS A 59 -15.76 -9.62 -11.24
N THR A 60 -14.52 -9.45 -10.79
CA THR A 60 -13.37 -10.16 -11.36
C THR A 60 -13.31 -11.61 -10.93
N THR A 61 -13.93 -11.98 -9.81
CA THR A 61 -13.86 -13.30 -9.17
C THR A 61 -12.47 -13.72 -8.71
N TYR A 62 -11.46 -12.88 -8.85
CA TYR A 62 -10.13 -13.14 -8.31
C TYR A 62 -10.07 -12.79 -6.83
N PRO A 63 -9.59 -13.70 -5.97
CA PRO A 63 -9.23 -13.32 -4.61
C PRO A 63 -8.12 -12.27 -4.63
N TYR A 64 -8.18 -11.33 -3.71
CA TYR A 64 -7.20 -10.26 -3.63
C TYR A 64 -6.77 -9.98 -2.19
N ILE A 65 -5.58 -9.44 -2.08
CA ILE A 65 -5.04 -8.90 -0.85
C ILE A 65 -5.11 -7.38 -0.92
N LEU A 66 -5.74 -6.74 0.06
CA LEU A 66 -5.65 -5.30 0.21
C LEU A 66 -4.58 -4.97 1.27
N SER A 67 -3.49 -4.38 0.84
CA SER A 67 -2.45 -3.86 1.73
C SER A 67 -2.83 -2.46 2.18
N SER A 68 -3.00 -2.30 3.48
CA SER A 68 -3.56 -1.09 4.08
C SER A 68 -2.61 -0.46 5.07
N THR A 69 -2.43 0.84 4.94
CA THR A 69 -1.57 1.61 5.83
C THR A 69 -2.03 1.52 7.28
N SER A 70 -1.08 1.36 8.16
CA SER A 70 -1.29 1.35 9.60
C SER A 70 -1.61 2.76 10.13
N VAL A 71 -2.59 2.85 11.05
CA VAL A 71 -3.01 4.12 11.67
C VAL A 71 -3.06 3.97 13.17
N SER A 72 -2.24 4.72 13.89
CA SER A 72 -2.15 4.69 15.35
C SER A 72 -2.83 5.88 16.03
N GLN A 73 -3.07 6.96 15.30
CA GLN A 73 -3.62 8.21 15.85
C GLN A 73 -4.91 8.60 15.11
N ASN A 74 -5.69 9.51 15.72
CA ASN A 74 -6.92 10.03 15.11
C ASN A 74 -7.97 8.97 14.76
N ASN A 75 -8.04 7.88 15.52
CA ASN A 75 -8.93 6.74 15.29
C ASN A 75 -10.40 7.01 15.61
N THR A 76 -10.73 8.17 16.20
CA THR A 76 -12.10 8.58 16.54
C THR A 76 -12.75 9.49 15.50
N ILE A 77 -11.96 10.06 14.60
CA ILE A 77 -12.45 11.01 13.58
C ILE A 77 -13.19 10.29 12.44
N LEU A 78 -14.05 11.04 11.77
CA LEU A 78 -14.89 10.53 10.68
C LEU A 78 -14.09 9.86 9.55
N PRO A 79 -12.98 10.41 9.04
CA PRO A 79 -12.18 9.73 8.01
C PRO A 79 -11.74 8.32 8.39
N TYR A 80 -11.32 8.11 9.64
CA TYR A 80 -10.93 6.78 10.11
C TYR A 80 -12.12 5.81 10.16
N LYS A 81 -13.31 6.30 10.57
CA LYS A 81 -14.52 5.47 10.55
C LYS A 81 -14.92 5.05 9.14
N LEU A 82 -14.85 5.97 8.18
CA LEU A 82 -15.14 5.68 6.78
C LEU A 82 -14.11 4.70 6.18
N PHE A 83 -12.85 4.89 6.49
CA PHE A 83 -11.77 4.01 6.10
C PHE A 83 -11.96 2.58 6.63
N THR A 84 -12.26 2.41 7.92
CA THR A 84 -12.51 1.09 8.51
C THR A 84 -13.79 0.43 7.98
N ASN A 85 -14.81 1.22 7.60
CA ASN A 85 -15.99 0.71 6.89
C ASN A 85 -15.62 0.17 5.50
N ALA A 86 -14.78 0.90 4.76
CA ALA A 86 -14.28 0.42 3.47
C ALA A 86 -13.45 -0.85 3.63
N LEU A 87 -12.54 -0.91 4.62
CA LEU A 87 -11.77 -2.12 4.91
C LEU A 87 -12.66 -3.33 5.17
N ARG A 88 -13.77 -3.18 5.91
CA ARG A 88 -14.74 -4.28 6.11
C ARG A 88 -15.40 -4.72 4.80
N ALA A 89 -15.75 -3.78 3.94
CA ALA A 89 -16.30 -4.10 2.63
C ALA A 89 -15.29 -4.90 1.78
N PHE A 90 -14.03 -4.48 1.74
CA PHE A 90 -12.98 -5.25 1.06
C PHE A 90 -12.75 -6.63 1.71
N ALA A 91 -12.78 -6.73 3.05
CA ALA A 91 -12.61 -8.00 3.77
C ALA A 91 -13.75 -9.00 3.56
N SER A 92 -14.89 -8.58 3.00
CA SER A 92 -15.99 -9.49 2.67
C SER A 92 -15.70 -10.37 1.43
N THR A 93 -14.73 -9.97 0.60
CA THR A 93 -14.41 -10.64 -0.67
C THR A 93 -12.91 -10.84 -0.92
N GLY A 94 -12.08 -10.33 -0.01
CA GLY A 94 -10.63 -10.48 -0.02
C GLY A 94 -10.07 -10.50 1.40
N VAL A 95 -8.78 -10.37 1.53
CA VAL A 95 -8.08 -10.32 2.83
C VAL A 95 -7.33 -9.01 3.01
N ILE A 96 -7.19 -8.58 4.27
CA ILE A 96 -6.49 -7.34 4.62
C ILE A 96 -5.12 -7.69 5.18
N PHE A 97 -4.08 -7.07 4.62
CA PHE A 97 -2.73 -7.06 5.17
C PHE A 97 -2.42 -5.67 5.72
N LEU A 98 -1.78 -5.62 6.87
CA LEU A 98 -1.38 -4.37 7.49
C LEU A 98 0.02 -3.98 7.02
N GLU A 99 0.16 -2.79 6.47
CA GLU A 99 1.47 -2.23 6.15
C GLU A 99 2.20 -1.84 7.42
N THR A 100 3.48 -2.11 7.44
CA THR A 100 4.34 -1.68 8.55
C THR A 100 4.36 -0.17 8.67
N PRO A 101 4.41 0.38 9.90
CA PRO A 101 4.46 1.82 10.11
C PRO A 101 5.75 2.43 9.58
N VAL A 102 5.71 3.71 9.25
CA VAL A 102 6.92 4.50 8.98
C VAL A 102 7.66 4.71 10.29
N VAL A 103 8.83 4.10 10.42
CA VAL A 103 9.56 3.96 11.69
C VAL A 103 10.26 5.24 12.14
N ASN A 104 10.32 6.29 11.31
CA ASN A 104 10.99 7.56 11.65
C ASN A 104 10.47 8.23 12.95
N ASN A 105 9.29 7.84 13.41
CA ASN A 105 8.65 8.40 14.60
C ASN A 105 8.64 7.43 15.81
N VAL A 106 9.28 6.26 15.69
CA VAL A 106 9.37 5.30 16.79
C VAL A 106 10.74 5.43 17.42
N ASP A 107 10.78 5.59 18.73
CA ASP A 107 12.05 5.52 19.47
C ASP A 107 12.52 4.06 19.50
N LEU A 108 13.41 3.73 18.59
CA LEU A 108 13.99 2.38 18.46
C LEU A 108 14.96 2.03 19.61
N ASN A 109 15.25 2.97 20.51
CA ASN A 109 15.99 2.66 21.74
C ASN A 109 15.08 2.02 22.78
N ASP A 110 13.77 2.19 22.70
CA ASP A 110 12.81 1.40 23.46
C ASP A 110 12.55 0.06 22.74
N GLN A 111 13.11 -1.01 23.28
CA GLN A 111 13.05 -2.37 22.71
C GLN A 111 11.62 -2.92 22.50
N ARG A 112 10.59 -2.24 23.03
CA ARG A 112 9.19 -2.69 22.91
C ARG A 112 8.28 -1.73 22.17
N ALA A 113 8.75 -0.52 21.84
CA ALA A 113 7.92 0.52 21.25
C ALA A 113 7.32 0.10 19.90
N LEU A 114 8.10 -0.55 19.05
CA LEU A 114 7.64 -1.04 17.77
C LEU A 114 6.59 -2.14 17.92
N LYS A 115 6.84 -3.12 18.77
CA LYS A 115 5.89 -4.20 19.04
C LYS A 115 4.58 -3.68 19.60
N GLN A 116 4.64 -2.78 20.59
CA GLN A 116 3.44 -2.16 21.16
C GLN A 116 2.67 -1.36 20.12
N LEU A 117 3.34 -0.63 19.24
CA LEU A 117 2.71 0.11 18.14
C LEU A 117 1.98 -0.84 17.20
N MET A 118 2.63 -1.93 16.77
CA MET A 118 2.01 -2.91 15.86
C MET A 118 0.79 -3.59 16.52
N GLU A 119 0.92 -4.02 17.77
CA GLU A 119 -0.18 -4.63 18.51
C GLU A 119 -1.35 -3.67 18.73
N GLN A 120 -1.06 -2.40 19.04
CA GLN A 120 -2.08 -1.35 19.17
C GLN A 120 -2.84 -1.14 17.85
N GLN A 121 -2.14 -1.07 16.74
CA GLN A 121 -2.76 -0.87 15.41
C GLN A 121 -3.69 -2.03 15.05
N ILE A 122 -3.26 -3.27 15.32
CA ILE A 122 -4.10 -4.45 15.10
C ILE A 122 -5.32 -4.41 16.01
N SER A 123 -5.15 -4.09 17.29
CA SER A 123 -6.26 -3.99 18.25
C SER A 123 -7.30 -2.96 17.82
N LEU A 124 -6.85 -1.77 17.38
CA LEU A 124 -7.75 -0.72 16.89
C LEU A 124 -8.56 -1.15 15.65
N LEU A 125 -7.98 -1.97 14.78
CA LEU A 125 -8.69 -2.53 13.63
C LEU A 125 -9.69 -3.60 14.07
N VAL A 126 -9.31 -4.49 14.97
CA VAL A 126 -10.21 -5.53 15.54
C VAL A 126 -11.41 -4.90 16.23
N ASP A 127 -11.22 -3.83 17.02
CA ASP A 127 -12.30 -3.06 17.65
C ASP A 127 -13.28 -2.46 16.63
N ARG A 128 -12.85 -2.34 15.38
CA ARG A 128 -13.68 -1.90 14.24
C ARG A 128 -14.15 -3.04 13.35
N HIS A 129 -14.01 -4.28 13.80
CA HIS A 129 -14.36 -5.49 13.04
C HIS A 129 -13.59 -5.62 11.70
N VAL A 130 -12.35 -5.15 11.68
CA VAL A 130 -11.38 -5.37 10.60
C VAL A 130 -10.32 -6.32 11.12
N TYR A 131 -10.07 -7.41 10.40
CA TYR A 131 -9.22 -8.51 10.84
C TYR A 131 -8.04 -8.67 9.88
N PRO A 132 -6.92 -7.95 10.09
CA PRO A 132 -5.74 -8.14 9.26
C PRO A 132 -5.14 -9.51 9.54
N VAL A 133 -4.77 -10.22 8.47
CA VAL A 133 -4.30 -11.60 8.53
C VAL A 133 -2.86 -11.78 8.06
N GLY A 134 -2.20 -10.69 7.72
CA GLY A 134 -0.80 -10.66 7.31
C GLY A 134 -0.19 -9.27 7.44
N ILE A 135 1.11 -9.21 7.25
CA ILE A 135 1.89 -7.97 7.29
C ILE A 135 2.49 -7.72 5.90
N SER A 136 2.50 -6.46 5.48
CA SER A 136 3.20 -6.00 4.29
C SER A 136 4.32 -5.06 4.69
N ALA A 137 5.55 -5.39 4.33
CA ALA A 137 6.75 -4.67 4.77
C ALA A 137 7.77 -4.50 3.64
N PRO A 138 8.58 -3.43 3.64
CA PRO A 138 9.75 -3.37 2.81
C PRO A 138 10.73 -4.52 3.13
N GLY A 139 11.42 -5.04 2.12
CA GLY A 139 12.30 -6.20 2.27
C GLY A 139 13.40 -6.05 3.34
N TYR A 140 13.88 -4.81 3.58
CA TYR A 140 14.91 -4.56 4.59
C TYR A 140 14.43 -4.86 6.03
N TRP A 141 13.12 -4.91 6.27
CA TRP A 141 12.59 -5.31 7.58
C TRP A 141 12.98 -6.75 7.95
N ASN A 142 13.11 -7.61 6.94
CA ASN A 142 13.56 -8.99 7.15
C ASN A 142 15.09 -9.14 7.23
N GLN A 143 15.82 -8.05 7.37
CA GLN A 143 17.29 -8.02 7.51
C GLN A 143 17.73 -7.34 8.82
N ASP A 144 16.81 -6.76 9.58
CA ASP A 144 17.07 -6.08 10.84
C ASP A 144 16.38 -6.87 11.97
N LEU A 145 17.18 -7.28 12.96
CA LEU A 145 16.72 -8.15 14.05
C LEU A 145 15.54 -7.55 14.82
N GLN A 146 15.58 -6.26 15.12
CA GLN A 146 14.50 -5.60 15.85
C GLN A 146 13.20 -5.55 15.05
N TYR A 147 13.28 -5.27 13.75
CA TYR A 147 12.09 -5.27 12.87
C TYR A 147 11.51 -6.66 12.69
N GLN A 148 12.37 -7.69 12.66
CA GLN A 148 11.94 -9.09 12.63
C GLN A 148 11.16 -9.44 13.90
N GLU A 149 11.78 -9.23 15.08
CA GLU A 149 11.23 -9.68 16.37
C GLU A 149 10.03 -8.86 16.82
N ASP A 150 10.08 -7.54 16.64
CA ASP A 150 9.05 -6.63 17.14
C ASP A 150 7.97 -6.31 16.12
N GLY A 151 8.25 -6.47 14.83
CA GLY A 151 7.32 -6.12 13.76
C GLY A 151 6.78 -7.33 13.00
N LEU A 152 7.65 -8.11 12.38
CA LEU A 152 7.22 -9.16 11.46
C LEU A 152 6.81 -10.46 12.18
N ALA A 153 7.39 -10.77 13.35
CA ALA A 153 7.12 -12.00 14.07
C ALA A 153 5.68 -12.17 14.58
N ILE A 154 4.86 -11.12 14.51
CA ILE A 154 3.43 -11.20 14.83
C ILE A 154 2.61 -11.88 13.73
N SER A 155 3.20 -12.15 12.56
CA SER A 155 2.52 -12.78 11.42
C SER A 155 3.28 -14.00 10.92
N ASP A 156 2.55 -15.04 10.53
CA ASP A 156 3.12 -16.18 9.80
C ASP A 156 3.19 -15.94 8.28
N THR A 157 2.57 -14.86 7.82
CA THR A 157 2.50 -14.48 6.40
C THR A 157 2.94 -13.04 6.23
N VAL A 158 3.94 -12.83 5.39
CA VAL A 158 4.54 -11.52 5.14
C VAL A 158 4.67 -11.28 3.64
N ILE A 159 4.18 -10.12 3.18
CA ILE A 159 4.51 -9.59 1.85
C ILE A 159 5.77 -8.75 1.98
N LEU A 160 6.82 -9.14 1.25
CA LEU A 160 8.07 -8.41 1.19
C LEU A 160 8.07 -7.54 -0.07
N ARG A 161 7.86 -6.24 0.15
CA ARG A 161 7.84 -5.22 -0.91
C ARG A 161 9.24 -4.75 -1.27
N GLU A 162 9.37 -4.12 -2.43
CA GLU A 162 10.59 -3.43 -2.82
C GLU A 162 11.01 -2.41 -1.73
N ASN A 163 12.30 -2.32 -1.49
CA ASN A 163 12.83 -1.31 -0.59
C ASN A 163 12.64 0.08 -1.20
N PRO A 164 12.22 1.07 -0.41
CA PRO A 164 12.17 2.44 -0.88
C PRO A 164 13.58 2.89 -1.30
N PRO A 165 13.72 3.77 -2.28
CA PRO A 165 15.00 4.32 -2.67
C PRO A 165 15.61 5.04 -1.46
N ILE A 166 16.75 4.53 -0.99
CA ILE A 166 17.45 5.08 0.17
C ILE A 166 18.61 5.94 -0.35
N GLU A 167 18.53 7.24 -0.12
CA GLU A 167 19.63 8.17 -0.43
C GLU A 167 20.79 8.08 0.57
N ARG A 168 20.56 7.47 1.74
CA ARG A 168 21.55 7.36 2.81
C ARG A 168 21.64 5.93 3.32
N VAL A 169 22.86 5.44 3.46
CA VAL A 169 23.12 4.15 4.11
C VAL A 169 23.16 4.38 5.62
N PHE A 170 22.26 3.73 6.34
CA PHE A 170 22.30 3.70 7.80
C PHE A 170 23.00 2.42 8.25
N TYR A 171 24.12 2.56 8.96
CA TYR A 171 24.77 1.43 9.60
C TYR A 171 24.04 1.13 10.90
N ARG A 172 23.51 -0.09 11.02
CA ARG A 172 23.01 -0.64 12.25
C ARG A 172 23.92 -1.78 12.72
N ASN A 173 24.19 -1.81 14.00
CA ASN A 173 25.01 -2.87 14.61
C ASN A 173 24.23 -4.18 14.85
N GLN A 174 22.97 -4.25 14.43
CA GLN A 174 22.06 -5.39 14.67
C GLN A 174 21.52 -5.92 13.34
N THR A 175 22.42 -6.47 12.54
CA THR A 175 22.00 -7.24 11.36
C THR A 175 21.63 -8.63 11.83
N GLY A 176 20.37 -9.02 11.62
CA GLY A 176 19.90 -10.38 11.83
C GLY A 176 20.02 -11.23 10.57
N GLU A 177 20.05 -12.54 10.73
CA GLU A 177 19.81 -13.46 9.62
C GLU A 177 18.34 -13.30 9.15
N SER A 178 18.11 -13.44 7.84
CA SER A 178 16.74 -13.39 7.32
C SER A 178 15.91 -14.54 7.89
N ILE A 179 14.71 -14.21 8.40
CA ILE A 179 13.78 -15.21 8.92
C ILE A 179 12.99 -15.80 7.74
N THR A 180 12.75 -17.11 7.80
CA THR A 180 11.84 -17.79 6.88
C THR A 180 10.44 -17.80 7.50
N TYR A 181 9.49 -17.16 6.83
CA TYR A 181 8.09 -17.18 7.20
C TYR A 181 7.40 -18.40 6.60
N LYS A 182 6.32 -18.84 7.21
CA LYS A 182 5.49 -19.93 6.68
C LYS A 182 5.01 -19.61 5.25
N ASN A 183 4.60 -18.36 5.05
CA ASN A 183 4.16 -17.83 3.78
C ASN A 183 4.86 -16.49 3.51
N ALA A 184 6.07 -16.52 2.95
CA ALA A 184 6.72 -15.33 2.44
C ALA A 184 6.27 -15.09 1.00
N LEU A 185 5.67 -13.93 0.74
CA LEU A 185 5.21 -13.51 -0.57
C LEU A 185 6.11 -12.37 -1.06
N PHE A 186 6.67 -12.52 -2.24
CA PHE A 186 7.48 -11.46 -2.86
C PHE A 186 6.59 -10.57 -3.71
N ASP A 187 6.65 -9.29 -3.47
CA ASP A 187 5.84 -8.31 -4.17
C ASP A 187 6.53 -7.82 -5.44
N LEU A 188 5.80 -7.91 -6.55
CA LEU A 188 6.19 -7.35 -7.84
C LEU A 188 5.17 -6.30 -8.27
N PRO A 189 5.55 -5.03 -8.38
CA PRO A 189 4.72 -4.03 -9.01
C PRO A 189 4.32 -4.45 -10.44
N TYR A 190 3.06 -4.29 -10.82
CA TYR A 190 2.57 -4.66 -12.15
C TYR A 190 3.39 -4.02 -13.28
N ASP A 191 3.87 -2.80 -13.08
CA ASP A 191 4.72 -2.09 -14.04
C ASP A 191 6.01 -2.87 -14.40
N TYR A 192 6.47 -3.80 -13.56
CA TYR A 192 7.65 -4.63 -13.85
C TYR A 192 7.37 -5.67 -14.94
N LEU A 193 6.11 -5.98 -15.16
CA LEU A 193 5.64 -6.89 -16.20
C LEU A 193 5.31 -6.18 -17.51
N SER A 194 5.31 -4.83 -17.51
CA SER A 194 5.03 -4.05 -18.69
C SER A 194 6.10 -4.25 -19.76
N GLY A 195 5.68 -4.36 -21.02
CA GLY A 195 6.60 -4.56 -22.15
C GLY A 195 7.18 -5.97 -22.32
N ILE A 196 6.70 -6.94 -21.53
CA ILE A 196 7.04 -8.34 -21.75
C ILE A 196 6.20 -8.89 -22.90
N GLU A 197 6.87 -9.35 -23.96
CA GLU A 197 6.22 -10.13 -25.01
C GLU A 197 6.07 -11.57 -24.51
N TRP A 198 4.85 -11.93 -24.09
CA TRP A 198 4.54 -13.27 -23.64
C TRP A 198 4.42 -14.20 -24.87
N THR A 199 5.42 -15.04 -25.07
CA THR A 199 5.61 -15.80 -26.31
C THR A 199 4.96 -17.18 -26.34
N ASP A 200 4.42 -17.66 -25.23
CA ASP A 200 3.71 -18.93 -25.24
C ASP A 200 2.32 -18.75 -25.88
N LYS A 201 2.30 -18.94 -27.21
CA LYS A 201 1.09 -18.80 -28.02
C LYS A 201 0.05 -19.87 -27.73
N ASP A 202 0.45 -21.00 -27.14
CA ASP A 202 -0.45 -22.13 -26.87
C ASP A 202 -1.13 -22.00 -25.52
N ASN A 203 -0.52 -21.27 -24.54
CA ASN A 203 -1.14 -20.96 -23.26
C ASN A 203 -0.55 -19.67 -22.64
N PRO A 204 -0.81 -18.49 -23.24
CA PRO A 204 -0.16 -17.23 -22.86
C PRO A 204 -0.44 -16.82 -21.39
N ASN A 205 -1.41 -17.43 -20.75
CA ASN A 205 -1.92 -17.02 -19.45
C ASN A 205 -1.50 -17.93 -18.28
N ASP A 206 -0.66 -18.94 -18.47
CA ASP A 206 -0.26 -19.85 -17.39
C ASP A 206 1.20 -19.67 -16.92
N TYR A 207 1.73 -18.45 -17.04
CA TYR A 207 3.04 -18.17 -16.46
C TYR A 207 2.98 -18.32 -14.94
N ARG A 208 3.91 -19.11 -14.40
CA ARG A 208 4.01 -19.37 -12.96
C ARG A 208 5.34 -18.87 -12.42
N PHE A 209 5.29 -18.25 -11.27
CA PHE A 209 6.47 -17.73 -10.62
C PHE A 209 7.18 -18.82 -9.81
N PRO A 210 8.52 -18.84 -9.84
CA PRO A 210 9.33 -19.84 -9.14
C PRO A 210 9.31 -19.70 -7.61
N MET A 211 8.69 -18.64 -7.11
CA MET A 211 8.49 -18.37 -5.68
C MET A 211 7.09 -17.82 -5.45
N PRO A 212 6.54 -17.95 -4.24
CA PRO A 212 5.28 -17.32 -3.89
C PRO A 212 5.36 -15.80 -4.10
N THR A 213 4.51 -15.29 -4.98
CA THR A 213 4.60 -13.91 -5.49
C THR A 213 3.26 -13.22 -5.38
N THR A 214 3.27 -11.92 -5.13
CA THR A 214 2.12 -11.04 -5.35
C THR A 214 2.43 -10.09 -6.50
N ILE A 215 1.41 -9.77 -7.30
CA ILE A 215 1.48 -8.68 -8.27
C ILE A 215 0.68 -7.54 -7.70
N SER A 216 1.36 -6.41 -7.44
CA SER A 216 0.73 -5.27 -6.79
C SER A 216 0.38 -4.16 -7.77
N PHE A 217 -0.79 -3.59 -7.53
CA PHE A 217 -1.30 -2.38 -8.14
C PHE A 217 -1.44 -1.32 -7.04
N SER A 218 -1.03 -0.10 -7.32
CA SER A 218 -1.27 1.01 -6.40
C SER A 218 -2.76 1.36 -6.34
N PHE A 219 -3.25 1.74 -5.18
CA PHE A 219 -4.64 2.14 -5.00
C PHE A 219 -4.99 3.33 -5.91
N PRO A 220 -6.02 3.23 -6.76
CA PRO A 220 -6.38 4.25 -7.74
C PRO A 220 -6.91 5.53 -7.06
N ASN A 221 -6.67 6.69 -7.70
CA ASN A 221 -7.11 7.99 -7.20
C ASN A 221 -8.43 8.46 -7.82
N SER A 222 -8.89 7.78 -8.86
CA SER A 222 -10.13 8.12 -9.57
C SER A 222 -10.85 6.88 -10.09
N LYS A 223 -12.14 6.99 -10.38
CA LYS A 223 -12.91 5.90 -11.00
C LYS A 223 -12.35 5.48 -12.35
N LYS A 224 -11.81 6.43 -13.12
CA LYS A 224 -11.17 6.12 -14.41
C LYS A 224 -9.91 5.25 -14.20
N GLU A 225 -9.14 5.51 -13.17
CA GLU A 225 -7.99 4.67 -12.82
C GLU A 225 -8.44 3.29 -12.31
N VAL A 226 -9.59 3.20 -11.62
CA VAL A 226 -10.20 1.90 -11.28
C VAL A 226 -10.53 1.11 -12.54
N ASP A 227 -11.21 1.73 -13.52
CA ASP A 227 -11.56 1.06 -14.78
C ASP A 227 -10.30 0.56 -15.50
N HIS A 228 -9.24 1.38 -15.50
CA HIS A 228 -7.94 1.00 -16.08
C HIS A 228 -7.30 -0.18 -15.35
N LEU A 229 -7.22 -0.12 -14.01
CA LEU A 229 -6.70 -1.20 -13.18
C LEU A 229 -7.46 -2.52 -13.43
N ILE A 230 -8.78 -2.46 -13.46
CA ILE A 230 -9.61 -3.66 -13.71
C ILE A 230 -9.39 -4.20 -15.12
N GLN A 231 -9.17 -3.33 -16.09
CA GLN A 231 -8.81 -3.74 -17.45
C GLN A 231 -7.44 -4.42 -17.45
N GLU A 232 -6.43 -3.83 -16.83
CA GLU A 232 -5.09 -4.43 -16.71
C GLU A 232 -5.13 -5.81 -16.02
N VAL A 233 -5.92 -5.96 -14.93
CA VAL A 233 -6.09 -7.24 -14.24
C VAL A 233 -6.72 -8.30 -15.15
N LYS A 234 -7.69 -7.92 -15.99
CA LYS A 234 -8.36 -8.85 -16.93
C LYS A 234 -7.50 -9.21 -18.14
N GLU A 235 -6.72 -8.27 -18.60
CA GLU A 235 -5.84 -8.41 -19.77
C GLU A 235 -4.43 -8.89 -19.40
N ALA A 236 -4.15 -9.01 -18.09
CA ALA A 236 -2.84 -9.45 -17.62
C ALA A 236 -2.48 -10.80 -18.27
N PRO A 237 -1.26 -10.93 -18.79
CA PRO A 237 -0.79 -12.16 -19.42
C PRO A 237 -0.46 -13.26 -18.40
N ILE A 238 -1.02 -13.17 -17.21
CA ILE A 238 -0.84 -14.09 -16.09
C ILE A 238 -2.19 -14.46 -15.52
N VAL A 239 -2.31 -15.65 -14.97
CA VAL A 239 -3.49 -16.09 -14.22
C VAL A 239 -3.23 -15.91 -12.74
N PHE A 240 -4.01 -15.04 -12.10
CA PHE A 240 -3.94 -14.87 -10.65
C PHE A 240 -4.40 -16.14 -9.93
N SER A 241 -3.86 -16.36 -8.73
CA SER A 241 -4.28 -17.48 -7.89
C SER A 241 -5.77 -17.36 -7.57
N VAL A 242 -6.52 -18.44 -7.80
CA VAL A 242 -7.95 -18.54 -7.49
C VAL A 242 -8.22 -19.41 -6.26
N SER A 243 -7.19 -20.07 -5.73
CA SER A 243 -7.34 -20.99 -4.62
C SER A 243 -7.01 -20.30 -3.30
N GLU A 244 -8.06 -19.92 -2.56
CA GLU A 244 -7.92 -19.51 -1.16
C GLU A 244 -8.02 -20.73 -0.21
N ALA A 245 -8.48 -21.87 -0.71
CA ALA A 245 -8.83 -23.01 0.12
C ALA A 245 -7.65 -23.61 0.90
N ASP A 246 -6.43 -23.46 0.36
CA ASP A 246 -5.20 -23.96 1.00
C ASP A 246 -4.45 -22.87 1.80
N GLN A 247 -5.00 -21.66 1.85
CA GLN A 247 -4.33 -20.54 2.51
C GLN A 247 -4.73 -20.50 3.98
N HIS A 248 -3.72 -20.51 4.80
CA HIS A 248 -3.86 -20.32 6.23
C HIS A 248 -2.95 -19.16 6.65
N PHE A 249 -3.55 -18.04 6.94
CA PHE A 249 -2.87 -16.83 7.39
C PHE A 249 -3.15 -16.60 8.87
N THR A 250 -2.13 -16.21 9.62
CA THR A 250 -2.26 -15.96 11.05
C THR A 250 -1.52 -14.70 11.44
N VAL A 251 -2.20 -13.84 12.18
CA VAL A 251 -1.61 -12.72 12.91
C VAL A 251 -1.89 -12.94 14.39
N GLN A 252 -0.84 -12.89 15.22
CA GLN A 252 -0.94 -13.12 16.64
C GLN A 252 -0.26 -12.01 17.44
N THR A 253 -1.03 -11.34 18.26
CA THR A 253 -0.57 -10.39 19.28
C THR A 253 -0.59 -11.05 20.66
N GLN A 254 -0.25 -10.31 21.71
CA GLN A 254 -0.36 -10.82 23.08
C GLN A 254 -1.79 -11.16 23.50
N THR A 255 -2.79 -10.46 22.94
CA THR A 255 -4.19 -10.56 23.38
C THR A 255 -5.12 -11.14 22.32
N GLN A 256 -4.71 -11.17 21.06
CA GLN A 256 -5.56 -11.53 19.94
C GLN A 256 -4.84 -12.49 18.99
N LYS A 257 -5.55 -13.50 18.54
CA LYS A 257 -5.14 -14.36 17.44
C LYS A 257 -6.18 -14.26 16.32
N ILE A 258 -5.75 -13.75 15.18
CA ILE A 258 -6.57 -13.60 13.99
C ILE A 258 -6.11 -14.65 12.99
N GLU A 259 -7.03 -15.44 12.48
CA GLU A 259 -6.73 -16.47 11.48
C GLU A 259 -7.70 -16.34 10.30
N PHE A 260 -7.18 -16.55 9.10
CA PHE A 260 -7.97 -16.80 7.90
C PHE A 260 -7.69 -18.22 7.42
N ARG A 261 -8.70 -19.04 7.39
CA ARG A 261 -8.62 -20.44 6.92
C ARG A 261 -9.97 -20.91 6.39
N ASN A 262 -9.95 -21.73 5.37
CA ASN A 262 -11.17 -22.27 4.74
C ASN A 262 -12.17 -21.15 4.38
N ASN A 263 -11.65 -20.05 3.85
CA ASN A 263 -12.44 -18.86 3.45
C ASN A 263 -13.23 -18.20 4.59
N ARG A 264 -12.76 -18.30 5.83
CA ARG A 264 -13.39 -17.73 7.02
C ARG A 264 -12.38 -17.07 7.94
N PHE A 265 -12.81 -16.01 8.57
CA PHE A 265 -12.05 -15.34 9.62
C PHE A 265 -12.37 -15.93 10.98
N PHE A 266 -11.32 -16.06 11.81
CA PHE A 266 -11.43 -16.48 13.20
C PHE A 266 -10.73 -15.44 14.07
N LEU A 267 -11.35 -15.10 15.19
CA LEU A 267 -10.76 -14.30 16.25
C LEU A 267 -10.71 -15.17 17.53
N ASN A 268 -9.52 -15.41 18.06
CA ASN A 268 -9.31 -16.26 19.23
C ASN A 268 -10.00 -17.64 19.11
N ASN A 269 -9.85 -18.27 17.95
CA ASN A 269 -10.45 -19.54 17.55
C ASN A 269 -12.00 -19.55 17.39
N GLN A 270 -12.66 -18.39 17.49
CA GLN A 270 -14.09 -18.26 17.23
C GLN A 270 -14.32 -17.72 15.83
N ILE A 271 -15.29 -18.30 15.13
CA ILE A 271 -15.67 -17.81 13.79
C ILE A 271 -16.20 -16.39 13.92
N VAL A 272 -15.66 -15.49 13.09
CA VAL A 272 -16.19 -14.15 12.94
C VAL A 272 -17.40 -14.21 12.01
N ASN A 273 -18.59 -13.97 12.56
CA ASN A 273 -19.81 -13.89 11.78
C ASN A 273 -20.10 -12.43 11.40
N GLY A 274 -20.71 -12.21 10.23
CA GLY A 274 -21.26 -10.90 9.87
C GLY A 274 -20.35 -9.95 9.09
N LEU A 275 -19.21 -10.40 8.54
CA LEU A 275 -18.47 -9.60 7.56
C LEU A 275 -19.30 -9.30 6.31
N ALA A 276 -20.14 -10.25 5.88
CA ALA A 276 -21.03 -10.09 4.74
C ALA A 276 -22.29 -9.23 5.03
N ASP A 277 -22.77 -9.22 6.26
CA ASP A 277 -24.02 -8.53 6.62
C ASP A 277 -23.86 -7.01 6.83
N THR A 278 -22.63 -6.53 7.07
CA THR A 278 -22.39 -5.10 7.32
C THR A 278 -22.04 -4.32 6.04
N GLY A 279 -21.74 -5.00 4.94
CA GLY A 279 -21.35 -4.37 3.67
C GLY A 279 -22.52 -3.94 2.78
N ALA A 280 -23.69 -4.57 2.89
CA ALA A 280 -24.83 -4.33 2.02
C ALA A 280 -25.90 -3.40 2.62
N SER A 281 -25.88 -3.14 3.93
CA SER A 281 -26.85 -2.24 4.54
C SER A 281 -26.29 -0.82 4.62
N THR A 282 -26.72 -0.03 3.66
CA THR A 282 -26.76 1.44 3.76
C THR A 282 -25.41 2.09 4.14
N VAL A 283 -24.44 2.09 3.21
CA VAL A 283 -23.87 3.41 2.98
C VAL A 283 -25.07 4.26 2.61
N GLU A 284 -25.72 4.81 3.65
CA GLU A 284 -26.58 5.97 3.45
C GLU A 284 -25.79 6.82 2.49
N LYS A 285 -26.34 7.08 1.33
CA LYS A 285 -25.88 8.12 0.41
C LYS A 285 -25.97 9.45 1.14
N GLN A 286 -25.29 9.54 2.27
CA GLN A 286 -25.02 10.81 2.89
C GLN A 286 -24.09 11.51 1.91
N ARG A 287 -24.67 12.45 1.21
CA ARG A 287 -24.06 13.50 0.39
C ARG A 287 -23.01 14.28 1.19
N PHE A 288 -22.05 13.58 1.77
CA PHE A 288 -20.91 14.18 2.47
C PHE A 288 -19.80 14.60 1.53
N THR A 289 -19.78 14.08 0.30
CA THR A 289 -18.87 14.57 -0.75
C THR A 289 -19.07 16.08 -1.04
N GLY A 290 -20.25 16.63 -0.79
CA GLY A 290 -20.48 18.07 -0.96
C GLY A 290 -19.82 18.96 0.07
N LEU A 291 -19.74 18.56 1.32
CA LEU A 291 -19.23 19.45 2.38
C LEU A 291 -17.70 19.48 2.41
N PHE A 292 -17.01 18.36 2.31
CA PHE A 292 -15.55 18.34 2.32
C PHE A 292 -14.96 18.89 1.01
N SER A 293 -15.47 18.52 -0.16
CA SER A 293 -15.08 19.13 -1.42
C SER A 293 -15.40 20.63 -1.47
N PHE A 294 -16.52 21.04 -0.86
CA PHE A 294 -16.89 22.43 -0.70
C PHE A 294 -15.92 23.17 0.25
N PHE A 295 -15.55 22.59 1.40
CA PHE A 295 -14.54 23.18 2.30
C PHE A 295 -13.15 23.22 1.66
N PHE A 296 -12.71 22.17 0.99
CA PHE A 296 -11.43 22.19 0.26
C PHE A 296 -11.45 23.17 -0.91
N SER A 297 -12.55 23.27 -1.64
CA SER A 297 -12.71 24.25 -2.72
C SER A 297 -12.70 25.68 -2.17
N ILE A 298 -13.39 25.97 -1.07
CA ILE A 298 -13.36 27.28 -0.41
C ILE A 298 -11.96 27.60 0.11
N THR A 299 -11.31 26.67 0.80
CA THR A 299 -9.97 26.89 1.36
C THR A 299 -8.94 27.13 0.24
N ASN A 300 -9.02 26.38 -0.84
CA ASN A 300 -8.15 26.56 -1.99
C ASN A 300 -8.41 27.90 -2.70
N ASN A 301 -9.67 28.30 -2.85
CA ASN A 301 -10.01 29.60 -3.43
C ASN A 301 -9.61 30.78 -2.54
N ILE A 302 -9.72 30.66 -1.22
CA ILE A 302 -9.22 31.65 -0.27
C ILE A 302 -7.69 31.76 -0.37
N LEU A 303 -6.98 30.61 -0.42
CA LEU A 303 -5.52 30.60 -0.56
C LEU A 303 -5.06 31.27 -1.86
N ILE A 304 -5.71 30.95 -2.98
CA ILE A 304 -5.44 31.59 -4.28
C ILE A 304 -5.72 33.08 -4.20
N GLY A 305 -6.81 33.50 -3.54
CA GLY A 305 -7.14 34.90 -3.32
C GLY A 305 -6.06 35.66 -2.53
N VAL A 306 -5.60 35.05 -1.43
CA VAL A 306 -4.53 35.65 -0.58
C VAL A 306 -3.22 35.77 -1.36
N VAL A 307 -2.81 34.74 -2.08
CA VAL A 307 -1.58 34.74 -2.90
C VAL A 307 -1.67 35.82 -3.98
N THR A 308 -2.80 35.92 -4.68
CA THR A 308 -3.02 36.92 -5.71
C THR A 308 -2.97 38.34 -5.14
N LEU A 309 -3.63 38.59 -4.02
CA LEU A 309 -3.60 39.87 -3.33
C LEU A 309 -2.17 40.27 -2.91
N THR A 310 -1.43 39.32 -2.38
CA THR A 310 -0.01 39.55 -1.97
C THR A 310 0.85 39.91 -3.17
N LEU A 311 0.69 39.23 -4.30
CA LEU A 311 1.38 39.56 -5.55
C LEU A 311 1.04 40.95 -6.05
N ILE A 312 -0.23 41.36 -6.01
CA ILE A 312 -0.65 42.72 -6.41
C ILE A 312 0.02 43.78 -5.51
N ILE A 313 0.02 43.57 -4.19
CA ILE A 313 0.67 44.48 -3.24
C ILE A 313 2.16 44.58 -3.53
N LEU A 314 2.85 43.48 -3.77
CA LEU A 314 4.27 43.48 -4.13
C LEU A 314 4.56 44.25 -5.43
N ILE A 315 3.73 44.10 -6.46
CA ILE A 315 3.86 44.84 -7.70
C ILE A 315 3.67 46.35 -7.46
N ILE A 316 2.66 46.73 -6.69
CA ILE A 316 2.44 48.16 -6.32
C ILE A 316 3.63 48.74 -5.57
N LEU A 317 4.13 48.02 -4.55
CA LEU A 317 5.31 48.45 -3.80
C LEU A 317 6.55 48.55 -4.68
N PHE A 318 6.74 47.64 -5.61
CA PHE A 318 7.82 47.68 -6.59
C PHE A 318 7.69 48.91 -7.52
N MET A 319 6.49 49.23 -7.99
CA MET A 319 6.24 50.42 -8.82
C MET A 319 6.50 51.74 -8.05
N ILE A 320 6.05 51.82 -6.80
CA ILE A 320 6.27 52.95 -5.92
C ILE A 320 7.78 53.10 -5.64
N GLY A 321 8.44 51.99 -5.30
CA GLY A 321 9.90 51.97 -5.06
C GLY A 321 10.68 52.41 -6.29
N ARG A 322 10.31 51.94 -7.48
CA ARG A 322 10.93 52.34 -8.75
C ARG A 322 10.68 53.80 -9.07
N LYS A 323 9.47 54.32 -8.82
CA LYS A 323 9.15 55.77 -9.03
C LYS A 323 9.95 56.63 -8.07
N ASN A 324 10.04 56.30 -6.79
CA ASN A 324 10.81 57.03 -5.78
C ASN A 324 12.31 56.98 -6.08
N TYR A 325 12.82 55.83 -6.51
CA TYR A 325 14.23 55.71 -6.91
C TYR A 325 14.56 56.58 -8.12
N ARG A 326 13.71 56.56 -9.15
CA ARG A 326 13.88 57.44 -10.32
C ARG A 326 13.84 58.91 -9.97
N SER A 327 12.88 59.34 -9.17
CA SER A 327 12.76 60.73 -8.71
C SER A 327 13.96 61.18 -7.87
N LYS A 328 14.51 60.28 -7.06
CA LYS A 328 15.59 60.67 -6.13
C LYS A 328 16.99 60.62 -6.74
N TYR A 329 17.22 59.77 -7.72
CA TYR A 329 18.56 59.50 -8.22
C TYR A 329 18.74 59.81 -9.72
N ILE A 330 17.73 59.76 -10.55
CA ILE A 330 17.87 60.00 -12.00
C ILE A 330 17.52 61.42 -12.38
N ASN A 331 16.45 62.02 -11.83
CA ASN A 331 16.06 63.39 -12.17
C ASN A 331 16.92 64.48 -11.49
N LYS A 332 17.91 64.14 -10.68
CA LYS A 332 18.86 65.10 -10.09
C LYS A 332 20.06 65.40 -10.99
N GLU A 333 20.28 64.67 -12.07
CA GLU A 333 21.39 64.89 -13.01
C GLU A 333 21.01 65.82 -14.17
N GLU A 334 19.75 66.20 -14.36
CA GLU A 334 19.32 67.14 -15.41
C GLU A 334 19.34 68.63 -14.93
N ASP A 335 19.54 68.85 -13.62
CA ASP A 335 19.61 70.23 -13.04
C ASP A 335 21.04 70.67 -12.68
N LYS A 336 22.07 70.16 -13.35
CA LYS A 336 23.43 70.67 -13.21
C LYS A 336 23.98 71.13 -14.56
#